data_baea56366f3d21a1d45b6819bbd9fe96
#
_entry.id   baea56366f3d21a1d45b6819bbd9fe96
#
_cell.length_a   1.000
_cell.length_b   1.000
_cell.length_c   1.000
_cell.angle_alpha   90.00
_cell.angle_beta   90.00
_cell.angle_gamma   90.00
#
_symmetry.space_group_name_H-M   'P 1'
#
loop_
_entity.id
_entity.type
_entity.pdbx_description
1 polymer ?
#
loop_
_entity_poly.entity_id
_entity_poly.type
_entity_poly.pdbx_seq_one_letter_code
_entity_poly.pdbx_strand_id
1 'polypeptide(L)'
;LFTKKGSPLYSQLKDILLKDIKENYKAGEIIPAEPKLEEIYKVSRITVRKAIEELERENIVEKKQGRGTFVLEQKILYDANAIGSLTQRLSKQNHKLETKSIKFEIIEGEHFVKDLLLCKKLLCIKRLRLLNGIPFALMRNYMDYEKVQYKNK
;
A
#
# COMPACT_ATOMS: atom_id res chain seq x y z
N LEU A 1 -8.59 -22.50 -13.54
CA LEU A 1 -8.46 -21.07 -13.21
C LEU A 1 -9.44 -20.64 -12.10
N PHE A 2 -10.68 -21.15 -12.08
CA PHE A 2 -11.71 -20.78 -11.12
C PHE A 2 -11.90 -21.94 -10.12
N THR A 3 -11.39 -21.79 -8.88
CA THR A 3 -11.32 -22.90 -7.91
C THR A 3 -12.03 -22.67 -6.57
N LYS A 4 -12.49 -21.44 -6.30
CA LYS A 4 -13.21 -21.15 -5.03
C LYS A 4 -14.69 -21.58 -5.12
N LYS A 5 -15.03 -22.78 -4.64
CA LYS A 5 -16.43 -23.18 -4.40
C LYS A 5 -17.12 -22.14 -3.49
N GLY A 6 -18.24 -21.53 -3.97
CA GLY A 6 -19.05 -20.59 -3.19
C GLY A 6 -18.82 -19.09 -3.47
N SER A 7 -17.76 -18.70 -4.19
CA SER A 7 -17.54 -17.30 -4.58
C SER A 7 -18.08 -17.02 -5.98
N PRO A 8 -18.77 -15.87 -6.22
CA PRO A 8 -19.25 -15.51 -7.54
C PRO A 8 -18.14 -15.46 -8.58
N LEU A 9 -18.44 -15.88 -9.82
CA LEU A 9 -17.43 -15.98 -10.88
C LEU A 9 -16.74 -14.64 -11.18
N TYR A 10 -17.48 -13.53 -11.16
CA TYR A 10 -16.92 -12.19 -11.35
C TYR A 10 -15.92 -11.80 -10.24
N SER A 11 -16.15 -12.23 -9.01
CA SER A 11 -15.25 -11.97 -7.88
C SER A 11 -13.92 -12.72 -8.04
N GLN A 12 -13.99 -13.98 -8.51
CA GLN A 12 -12.79 -14.77 -8.81
C GLN A 12 -12.01 -14.15 -9.98
N LEU A 13 -12.71 -13.70 -11.03
CA LEU A 13 -12.10 -13.01 -12.18
C LEU A 13 -11.45 -11.70 -11.72
N LYS A 14 -12.12 -10.91 -10.85
CA LYS A 14 -11.56 -9.70 -10.28
C LYS A 14 -10.22 -9.98 -9.58
N ASP A 15 -10.16 -11.02 -8.74
CA ASP A 15 -8.93 -11.39 -8.02
C ASP A 15 -7.80 -11.78 -8.99
N ILE A 16 -8.11 -12.50 -10.07
CA ILE A 16 -7.15 -12.86 -11.11
C ILE A 16 -6.65 -11.62 -11.85
N LEU A 17 -7.56 -10.75 -12.30
CA LEU A 17 -7.21 -9.50 -12.99
C LEU A 17 -6.39 -8.58 -12.10
N LEU A 18 -6.75 -8.46 -10.81
CA LEU A 18 -5.99 -7.66 -9.85
C LEU A 18 -4.55 -8.15 -9.70
N LYS A 19 -4.35 -9.47 -9.69
CA LYS A 19 -3.00 -10.06 -9.65
C LYS A 19 -2.23 -9.77 -10.93
N ASP A 20 -2.85 -10.00 -12.08
CA ASP A 20 -2.24 -9.75 -13.41
C ASP A 20 -1.85 -8.26 -13.57
N ILE A 21 -2.75 -7.34 -13.18
CA ILE A 21 -2.48 -5.91 -13.21
C ILE A 21 -1.26 -5.55 -12.35
N LYS A 22 -1.15 -6.10 -11.14
CA LYS A 22 -0.03 -5.82 -10.23
C LYS A 22 1.31 -6.35 -10.72
N GLU A 23 1.30 -7.48 -11.44
CA GLU A 23 2.51 -8.14 -11.91
C GLU A 23 3.00 -7.61 -13.27
N ASN A 24 2.07 -7.22 -14.17
CA ASN A 24 2.36 -7.02 -15.57
C ASN A 24 2.06 -5.62 -16.11
N TYR A 25 1.39 -4.74 -15.34
CA TYR A 25 0.98 -3.41 -15.81
C TYR A 25 1.48 -2.30 -14.90
N LYS A 26 1.82 -1.16 -15.52
CA LYS A 26 2.15 0.09 -14.83
C LYS A 26 0.96 1.04 -14.83
N ALA A 27 0.98 2.01 -13.93
CA ALA A 27 -0.01 3.10 -13.93
C ALA A 27 -0.03 3.82 -15.28
N GLY A 28 -1.23 4.07 -15.80
CA GLY A 28 -1.46 4.67 -17.11
C GLY A 28 -1.52 3.68 -18.28
N GLU A 29 -1.14 2.43 -18.10
CA GLU A 29 -1.25 1.40 -19.15
C GLU A 29 -2.69 0.92 -19.32
N ILE A 30 -3.01 0.43 -20.51
CA ILE A 30 -4.34 -0.06 -20.88
C ILE A 30 -4.37 -1.58 -20.71
N ILE A 31 -5.37 -2.08 -19.98
CA ILE A 31 -5.65 -3.51 -19.91
C ILE A 31 -6.42 -3.98 -21.16
N PRO A 32 -6.42 -5.28 -21.49
CA PRO A 32 -7.17 -5.80 -22.64
C PRO A 32 -8.66 -5.43 -22.56
N ALA A 33 -9.25 -5.12 -23.72
CA ALA A 33 -10.67 -4.79 -23.82
C ALA A 33 -11.57 -5.95 -23.41
N GLU A 34 -12.79 -5.64 -22.95
CA GLU A 34 -13.77 -6.63 -22.47
C GLU A 34 -13.90 -7.86 -23.38
N PRO A 35 -14.05 -7.74 -24.72
CA PRO A 35 -14.14 -8.91 -25.59
C PRO A 35 -12.90 -9.81 -25.55
N LYS A 36 -11.71 -9.21 -25.42
CA LYS A 36 -10.48 -9.97 -25.32
C LYS A 36 -10.35 -10.70 -23.99
N LEU A 37 -10.83 -10.09 -22.90
CA LEU A 37 -10.90 -10.73 -21.58
C LEU A 37 -11.90 -11.89 -21.56
N GLU A 38 -13.04 -11.76 -22.26
CA GLU A 38 -14.02 -12.85 -22.46
C GLU A 38 -13.35 -14.08 -23.13
N GLU A 39 -12.58 -13.82 -24.18
CA GLU A 39 -11.85 -14.86 -24.91
C GLU A 39 -10.77 -15.53 -24.04
N ILE A 40 -9.94 -14.72 -23.34
CA ILE A 40 -8.83 -15.21 -22.52
C ILE A 40 -9.34 -16.06 -21.35
N TYR A 41 -10.36 -15.56 -20.63
CA TYR A 41 -10.83 -16.20 -19.39
C TYR A 41 -12.02 -17.13 -19.62
N LYS A 42 -12.57 -17.20 -20.83
CA LYS A 42 -13.73 -18.03 -21.21
C LYS A 42 -14.94 -17.84 -20.31
N VAL A 43 -15.26 -16.60 -20.05
CA VAL A 43 -16.40 -16.17 -19.21
C VAL A 43 -17.33 -15.24 -20.01
N SER A 44 -18.57 -15.07 -19.52
CA SER A 44 -19.53 -14.19 -20.20
C SER A 44 -19.12 -12.72 -20.07
N ARG A 45 -19.55 -11.90 -21.03
CA ARG A 45 -19.37 -10.44 -21.03
C ARG A 45 -19.85 -9.77 -19.72
N ILE A 46 -20.98 -10.24 -19.19
CA ILE A 46 -21.54 -9.74 -17.95
C ILE A 46 -20.57 -9.98 -16.79
N THR A 47 -19.93 -11.15 -16.74
CA THR A 47 -18.93 -11.50 -15.73
C THR A 47 -17.70 -10.61 -15.82
N VAL A 48 -17.16 -10.38 -17.03
CA VAL A 48 -16.02 -9.49 -17.26
C VAL A 48 -16.35 -8.06 -16.84
N ARG A 49 -17.49 -7.56 -17.32
CA ARG A 49 -17.93 -6.19 -17.03
C ARG A 49 -18.06 -5.95 -15.53
N LYS A 50 -18.69 -6.88 -14.81
CA LYS A 50 -18.85 -6.78 -13.37
C LYS A 50 -17.52 -6.85 -12.62
N ALA A 51 -16.58 -7.68 -13.07
CA ALA A 51 -15.23 -7.73 -12.49
C ALA A 51 -14.47 -6.42 -12.67
N ILE A 52 -14.57 -5.78 -13.87
CA ILE A 52 -13.95 -4.48 -14.12
C ILE A 52 -14.64 -3.37 -13.33
N GLU A 53 -15.96 -3.37 -13.19
CA GLU A 53 -16.70 -2.40 -12.37
C GLU A 53 -16.28 -2.46 -10.89
N GLU A 54 -16.00 -3.67 -10.37
CA GLU A 54 -15.47 -3.81 -9.00
C GLU A 54 -14.02 -3.28 -8.89
N LEU A 55 -13.15 -3.53 -9.89
CA LEU A 55 -11.80 -2.96 -9.93
C LEU A 55 -11.82 -1.44 -10.03
N GLU A 56 -12.77 -0.86 -10.76
CA GLU A 56 -12.97 0.58 -10.88
C GLU A 56 -13.45 1.17 -9.55
N ARG A 57 -14.39 0.52 -8.87
CA ARG A 57 -14.86 0.92 -7.52
C ARG A 57 -13.73 0.89 -6.49
N GLU A 58 -12.80 -0.05 -6.63
CA GLU A 58 -11.59 -0.14 -5.78
C GLU A 58 -10.47 0.83 -6.22
N ASN A 59 -10.70 1.70 -7.21
CA ASN A 59 -9.73 2.61 -7.80
C ASN A 59 -8.45 1.90 -8.32
N ILE A 60 -8.59 0.68 -8.83
CA ILE A 60 -7.48 -0.05 -9.47
C ILE A 60 -7.38 0.33 -10.94
N VAL A 61 -8.52 0.53 -11.59
CA VAL A 61 -8.61 0.93 -12.99
C VAL A 61 -9.62 2.06 -13.17
N GLU A 62 -9.55 2.75 -14.33
CA GLU A 62 -10.50 3.78 -14.76
C GLU A 62 -10.95 3.47 -16.18
N LYS A 63 -12.27 3.42 -16.41
CA LYS A 63 -12.85 3.32 -17.75
C LYS A 63 -12.90 4.70 -18.41
N LYS A 64 -12.29 4.84 -19.59
CA LYS A 64 -12.41 6.04 -20.43
C LYS A 64 -13.18 5.68 -21.70
N GLN A 65 -14.36 6.26 -21.85
CA GLN A 65 -15.25 5.98 -22.97
C GLN A 65 -14.52 6.13 -24.32
N GLY A 66 -14.60 5.12 -25.19
CA GLY A 66 -13.94 5.09 -26.49
C GLY A 66 -12.41 4.91 -26.45
N ARG A 67 -11.78 4.94 -25.26
CA ARG A 67 -10.32 4.89 -25.13
C ARG A 67 -9.80 3.63 -24.44
N GLY A 68 -10.63 2.93 -23.66
CA GLY A 68 -10.26 1.71 -22.97
C GLY A 68 -10.28 1.82 -21.45
N THR A 69 -9.75 0.80 -20.79
CA THR A 69 -9.65 0.72 -19.33
C THR A 69 -8.19 0.87 -18.91
N PHE A 70 -7.88 1.89 -18.14
CA PHE A 70 -6.54 2.28 -17.76
C PHE A 70 -6.25 1.85 -16.32
N VAL A 71 -5.03 1.40 -16.05
CA VAL A 71 -4.56 1.12 -14.70
C VAL A 71 -4.30 2.44 -13.98
N LEU A 72 -4.87 2.59 -12.79
CA LEU A 72 -4.65 3.77 -11.96
C LEU A 72 -3.40 3.63 -11.08
N GLU A 73 -2.78 4.76 -10.78
CA GLU A 73 -1.71 4.81 -9.79
C GLU A 73 -2.27 4.48 -8.40
N GLN A 74 -1.78 3.40 -7.81
CA GLN A 74 -2.21 2.97 -6.49
C GLN A 74 -1.59 3.87 -5.42
N LYS A 75 -2.32 4.87 -4.98
CA LYS A 75 -1.91 5.70 -3.84
C LYS A 75 -2.16 4.93 -2.54
N ILE A 76 -1.16 4.92 -1.67
CA ILE A 76 -1.31 4.36 -0.34
C ILE A 76 -2.22 5.27 0.47
N LEU A 77 -3.39 4.78 0.85
CA LEU A 77 -4.26 5.48 1.78
C LEU A 77 -3.64 5.39 3.18
N TYR A 78 -3.09 6.50 3.64
CA TYR A 78 -2.54 6.65 4.97
C TYR A 78 -3.53 7.41 5.86
N ASP A 79 -4.20 6.68 6.74
CA ASP A 79 -4.99 7.29 7.81
C ASP A 79 -4.10 7.48 9.05
N ALA A 80 -3.77 8.72 9.36
CA ALA A 80 -2.93 9.07 10.50
C ALA A 80 -3.60 8.76 11.85
N ASN A 81 -4.92 8.71 11.89
CA ASN A 81 -5.70 8.46 13.11
C ASN A 81 -5.92 6.96 13.38
N ALA A 82 -5.70 6.10 12.38
CA ALA A 82 -5.91 4.67 12.56
C ALA A 82 -4.87 4.06 13.50
N ILE A 83 -5.35 3.34 14.50
CA ILE A 83 -4.51 2.61 15.47
C ILE A 83 -3.79 1.46 14.77
N GLY A 84 -2.49 1.34 14.98
CA GLY A 84 -1.65 0.27 14.44
C GLY A 84 -0.38 0.76 13.75
N SER A 85 0.60 -0.14 13.59
CA SER A 85 1.84 0.24 12.95
C SER A 85 1.69 0.39 11.44
N LEU A 86 2.43 1.33 10.84
CA LEU A 86 2.51 1.49 9.38
C LEU A 86 2.86 0.16 8.69
N THR A 87 3.77 -0.61 9.28
CA THR A 87 4.18 -1.92 8.78
C THR A 87 3.00 -2.90 8.69
N GLN A 88 2.21 -3.03 9.75
CA GLN A 88 1.05 -3.93 9.77
C GLN A 88 -0.01 -3.55 8.74
N ARG A 89 -0.26 -2.24 8.56
CA ARG A 89 -1.26 -1.76 7.60
C ARG A 89 -0.83 -2.02 6.15
N LEU A 90 0.42 -1.72 5.83
CA LEU A 90 0.95 -1.93 4.48
C LEU A 90 1.09 -3.42 4.14
N SER A 91 1.44 -4.28 5.12
CA SER A 91 1.45 -5.73 4.92
C SER A 91 0.07 -6.29 4.56
N LYS A 92 -1.01 -5.77 5.15
CA LYS A 92 -2.39 -6.15 4.79
C LYS A 92 -2.76 -5.77 3.35
N GLN A 93 -2.08 -4.80 2.77
CA GLN A 93 -2.24 -4.36 1.38
C GLN A 93 -1.23 -5.03 0.43
N ASN A 94 -0.56 -6.11 0.87
CA ASN A 94 0.48 -6.82 0.12
C ASN A 94 1.71 -5.94 -0.24
N HIS A 95 1.99 -4.91 0.55
CA HIS A 95 3.19 -4.10 0.41
C HIS A 95 4.27 -4.55 1.39
N LYS A 96 5.51 -4.69 0.91
CA LYS A 96 6.68 -5.00 1.74
C LYS A 96 7.31 -3.70 2.24
N LEU A 97 7.20 -3.43 3.54
CA LEU A 97 7.84 -2.28 4.18
C LEU A 97 9.10 -2.73 4.94
N GLU A 98 10.25 -2.25 4.51
CA GLU A 98 11.57 -2.57 5.08
C GLU A 98 12.20 -1.34 5.73
N THR A 99 13.12 -1.55 6.65
CA THR A 99 13.96 -0.49 7.22
C THR A 99 15.36 -0.58 6.60
N LYS A 100 15.77 0.44 5.84
CA LYS A 100 17.10 0.51 5.23
C LYS A 100 18.17 0.97 6.22
N SER A 101 17.82 1.93 7.07
CA SER A 101 18.78 2.45 8.06
C SER A 101 18.04 2.93 9.32
N ILE A 102 18.72 2.81 10.44
CA ILE A 102 18.29 3.32 11.75
C ILE A 102 19.43 4.19 12.28
N LYS A 103 19.10 5.40 12.74
CA LYS A 103 20.03 6.28 13.45
C LYS A 103 19.41 6.71 14.77
N PHE A 104 20.23 6.71 15.80
CA PHE A 104 19.87 7.19 17.14
C PHE A 104 20.59 8.52 17.39
N GLU A 105 19.87 9.48 17.95
CA GLU A 105 20.39 10.79 18.29
C GLU A 105 19.83 11.21 19.65
N ILE A 106 20.71 11.65 20.54
CA ILE A 106 20.31 12.21 21.84
C ILE A 106 20.26 13.73 21.70
N ILE A 107 19.14 14.33 22.07
CA ILE A 107 18.91 15.78 21.96
C ILE A 107 18.81 16.35 23.39
N GLU A 108 19.78 17.20 23.75
CA GLU A 108 19.85 17.86 25.06
C GLU A 108 19.46 19.36 25.00
N GLY A 109 19.68 20.01 23.84
CA GLY A 109 19.31 21.41 23.60
C GLY A 109 17.82 21.68 23.50
N GLU A 110 17.43 22.89 23.15
CA GLU A 110 16.04 23.27 22.91
C GLU A 110 15.41 22.46 21.79
N HIS A 111 14.22 21.95 22.03
CA HIS A 111 13.44 21.21 21.04
C HIS A 111 11.98 21.16 21.49
N PHE A 112 11.05 21.59 20.64
CA PHE A 112 9.63 21.71 20.95
C PHE A 112 8.99 20.41 21.51
N VAL A 113 9.48 19.24 21.11
CA VAL A 113 8.98 17.94 21.61
C VAL A 113 9.30 17.74 23.10
N LYS A 114 10.33 18.39 23.66
CA LYS A 114 10.65 18.31 25.10
C LYS A 114 9.53 18.90 25.93
N ASP A 115 8.96 20.01 25.48
CA ASP A 115 7.84 20.66 26.17
C ASP A 115 6.59 19.78 26.12
N LEU A 116 6.33 19.13 24.96
CA LEU A 116 5.22 18.19 24.79
C LEU A 116 5.36 16.92 25.65
N LEU A 117 6.59 16.41 25.83
CA LEU A 117 6.86 15.20 26.58
C LEU A 117 7.24 15.48 28.05
N LEU A 118 7.35 16.77 28.44
CA LEU A 118 7.77 17.21 29.76
C LEU A 118 9.08 16.55 30.22
N CYS A 119 10.07 16.49 29.33
CA CYS A 119 11.35 15.81 29.55
C CYS A 119 12.55 16.73 29.31
N LYS A 120 13.69 16.41 29.94
CA LYS A 120 14.92 17.19 29.82
C LYS A 120 15.77 16.74 28.61
N LYS A 121 15.67 15.48 28.25
CA LYS A 121 16.52 14.82 27.25
C LYS A 121 15.67 13.92 26.36
N LEU A 122 15.84 14.01 25.04
CA LEU A 122 15.13 13.19 24.06
C LEU A 122 16.03 12.14 23.43
N LEU A 123 15.49 10.96 23.24
CA LEU A 123 15.99 9.99 22.27
C LEU A 123 15.21 10.16 20.95
N CYS A 124 15.91 10.52 19.88
CA CYS A 124 15.34 10.54 18.54
C CYS A 124 15.80 9.32 17.75
N ILE A 125 14.86 8.55 17.26
CA ILE A 125 15.10 7.40 16.36
C ILE A 125 14.69 7.80 14.96
N LYS A 126 15.67 7.93 14.06
CA LYS A 126 15.46 8.22 12.63
C LYS A 126 15.51 6.91 11.84
N ARG A 127 14.47 6.63 11.04
CA ARG A 127 14.38 5.40 10.23
C ARG A 127 14.03 5.73 8.80
N LEU A 128 14.89 5.32 7.85
CA LEU A 128 14.55 5.33 6.44
C LEU A 128 13.81 4.03 6.11
N ARG A 129 12.60 4.18 5.61
CA ARG A 129 11.72 3.06 5.25
C ARG A 129 11.65 2.93 3.74
N LEU A 130 11.76 1.68 3.27
CA LEU A 130 11.56 1.33 1.87
C LEU A 130 10.21 0.64 1.70
N LEU A 131 9.50 0.99 0.65
CA LEU A 131 8.30 0.29 0.19
C LEU A 131 8.65 -0.46 -1.09
N ASN A 132 8.54 -1.79 -1.05
CA ASN A 132 8.90 -2.65 -2.19
C ASN A 132 10.31 -2.31 -2.74
N GLY A 133 11.26 -2.03 -1.85
CA GLY A 133 12.65 -1.69 -2.19
C GLY A 133 12.92 -0.21 -2.53
N ILE A 134 11.90 0.63 -2.68
CA ILE A 134 12.02 2.05 -3.04
C ILE A 134 11.95 2.93 -1.78
N PRO A 135 12.79 3.97 -1.61
CA PRO A 135 12.66 4.93 -0.52
C PRO A 135 11.27 5.55 -0.47
N PHE A 136 10.60 5.38 0.67
CA PHE A 136 9.19 5.76 0.82
C PHE A 136 8.96 6.79 1.94
N ALA A 137 9.60 6.60 3.10
CA ALA A 137 9.38 7.49 4.24
C ALA A 137 10.63 7.64 5.11
N LEU A 138 10.86 8.85 5.60
CA LEU A 138 11.77 9.13 6.70
C LEU A 138 10.97 9.37 7.96
N MET A 139 11.05 8.44 8.91
CA MET A 139 10.34 8.51 10.19
C MET A 139 11.27 9.00 11.29
N ARG A 140 10.76 9.88 12.15
CA ARG A 140 11.42 10.31 13.39
C ARG A 140 10.48 10.01 14.55
N ASN A 141 10.97 9.26 15.52
CA ASN A 141 10.26 9.00 16.76
C ASN A 141 11.04 9.62 17.90
N TYR A 142 10.36 10.37 18.73
CA TYR A 142 10.94 11.03 19.91
C TYR A 142 10.40 10.38 21.16
N MET A 143 11.26 10.12 22.12
CA MET A 143 10.94 9.54 23.42
C MET A 143 11.73 10.24 24.51
N ASP A 144 11.19 10.25 25.71
CA ASP A 144 11.94 10.67 26.88
C ASP A 144 13.11 9.71 27.10
N TYR A 145 14.33 10.22 27.01
CA TYR A 145 15.55 9.42 27.12
C TYR A 145 15.66 8.71 28.47
N GLU A 146 15.21 9.34 29.55
CA GLU A 146 15.32 8.80 30.92
C GLU A 146 14.35 7.64 31.17
N LYS A 147 13.25 7.58 30.42
CA LYS A 147 12.21 6.55 30.54
C LYS A 147 12.42 5.35 29.63
N VAL A 148 13.39 5.39 28.73
CA VAL A 148 13.61 4.31 27.77
C VAL A 148 15.02 3.74 27.90
N GLN A 149 15.12 2.40 27.89
CA GLN A 149 16.37 1.70 27.71
C GLN A 149 16.45 1.22 26.26
N TYR A 150 17.46 1.63 25.50
CA TYR A 150 17.66 1.14 24.14
C TYR A 150 19.02 0.41 24.03
N LYS A 151 19.03 -0.63 23.19
CA LYS A 151 20.26 -1.34 22.85
C LYS A 151 20.70 -0.87 21.47
N ASN A 152 21.90 -0.29 21.37
CA ASN A 152 22.59 -0.17 20.09
C ASN A 152 23.10 -1.58 19.73
N LYS A 153 22.63 -2.11 18.61
CA LYS A 153 23.22 -3.31 17.98
C LYS A 153 24.08 -2.87 16.83
#